data_cd5fa0279e72e8dec15a2393c2ca24b1
#
_entry.id   cd5fa0279e72e8dec15a2393c2ca24b1
#
_cell.length_a   1.000
_cell.length_b   1.000
_cell.length_c   1.000
_cell.angle_alpha   90.00
_cell.angle_beta   90.00
_cell.angle_gamma   90.00
#
_symmetry.space_group_name_H-M   'P 1'
#
loop_
_entity.id
_entity.type
_entity.pdbx_description
1 polymer ?
#
loop_
_entity_poly.entity_id
_entity_poly.type
_entity_poly.pdbx_seq_one_letter_code
_entity_poly.pdbx_strand_id
1 'polypeptide(L)'
;YIIGILGFALMGAMFSCSEVEEENLYDHWQELNEAICDSLLREAGSNLFSTPSDTAKVDVMPIGELFGIQTRVSSTKERRYVFCEKLTSTDGRHPLYTDKVSAYYCGSYLTGDVFDSNFSGYVATDTDFDGNAKLPEVYDTPTTFSVNGVIEGWIAALQYMREGERWMLYVPYQSGYGAKPATGITVPGYSTLIFDVILSEIVE
;
A
#
# COMPACT_ATOMS: atom_id res chain seq x y z
N TYR A 1 10.28 10.71 4.07
CA TYR A 1 11.39 10.76 5.04
C TYR A 1 11.00 10.09 6.33
N ILE A 2 11.70 9.02 6.67
CA ILE A 2 11.81 8.39 7.98
C ILE A 2 10.67 7.43 8.33
N ILE A 3 10.69 6.24 7.74
CA ILE A 3 10.38 5.06 8.54
C ILE A 3 11.66 4.77 9.33
N GLY A 4 11.75 5.35 10.52
CA GLY A 4 12.78 5.00 11.48
C GLY A 4 12.56 3.57 11.92
N ILE A 5 13.39 2.67 11.44
CA ILE A 5 13.52 1.32 11.96
C ILE A 5 13.81 1.48 13.46
N LEU A 6 12.86 1.11 14.32
CA LEU A 6 13.08 0.97 15.74
C LEU A 6 14.13 -0.15 15.96
N GLY A 7 15.37 0.26 16.06
CA GLY A 7 16.44 -0.61 16.52
C GLY A 7 16.18 -0.99 17.97
N PHE A 8 15.73 -2.21 18.19
CA PHE A 8 15.73 -2.81 19.51
C PHE A 8 17.18 -3.08 19.92
N ALA A 9 17.71 -2.26 20.82
CA ALA A 9 18.97 -2.51 21.49
C ALA A 9 18.79 -3.72 22.42
N LEU A 10 19.32 -4.87 22.03
CA LEU A 10 19.40 -6.05 22.87
C LEU A 10 20.46 -5.80 23.93
N MET A 11 20.04 -5.56 25.15
CA MET A 11 20.90 -5.57 26.33
C MET A 11 21.15 -7.02 26.72
N GLY A 12 22.39 -7.48 26.56
CA GLY A 12 22.80 -8.84 26.89
C GLY A 12 22.65 -9.17 28.38
N ALA A 13 21.92 -10.24 28.66
CA ALA A 13 22.05 -10.97 29.91
C ALA A 13 22.36 -12.43 29.56
N MET A 14 23.54 -12.88 29.96
CA MET A 14 23.95 -14.29 29.90
C MET A 14 23.12 -15.10 30.85
N PHE A 15 22.25 -15.96 30.33
CA PHE A 15 21.75 -17.13 31.10
C PHE A 15 21.44 -18.30 30.18
N SER A 16 22.16 -19.39 30.47
CA SER A 16 21.75 -20.81 30.36
C SER A 16 20.89 -21.26 29.18
N CYS A 17 21.37 -22.28 28.45
CA CYS A 17 20.62 -23.07 27.47
C CYS A 17 19.18 -23.34 27.91
N SER A 18 18.28 -22.56 27.44
CA SER A 18 16.89 -22.90 27.13
C SER A 18 16.77 -22.83 25.62
N GLU A 19 16.13 -23.82 25.03
CA GLU A 19 15.72 -23.77 23.63
C GLU A 19 15.12 -22.40 23.38
N VAL A 20 15.77 -21.61 22.53
CA VAL A 20 15.19 -20.38 21.96
C VAL A 20 14.13 -20.94 21.02
N GLU A 21 12.86 -20.96 21.42
CA GLU A 21 11.77 -21.07 20.47
C GLU A 21 12.01 -19.94 19.47
N GLU A 22 12.32 -20.28 18.21
CA GLU A 22 12.33 -19.31 17.14
C GLU A 22 10.91 -18.73 17.07
N GLU A 23 10.72 -17.48 17.54
CA GLU A 23 9.45 -16.79 17.38
C GLU A 23 9.12 -16.80 15.88
N ASN A 24 8.04 -17.48 15.54
CA ASN A 24 7.56 -17.50 14.17
C ASN A 24 7.16 -16.06 13.82
N LEU A 25 7.68 -15.53 12.71
CA LEU A 25 7.37 -14.19 12.24
C LEU A 25 5.85 -13.89 12.16
N TYR A 26 5.03 -14.93 12.07
CA TYR A 26 3.58 -14.85 12.03
C TYR A 26 2.90 -14.94 13.41
N ASP A 27 3.67 -15.20 14.49
CA ASP A 27 3.18 -15.06 15.85
C ASP A 27 2.85 -13.57 16.04
N HIS A 28 1.65 -13.24 16.49
CA HIS A 28 1.15 -11.86 16.57
C HIS A 28 0.97 -11.12 15.24
N TRP A 29 0.92 -11.84 14.10
CA TRP A 29 0.78 -11.21 12.77
C TRP A 29 -0.43 -10.26 12.67
N GLN A 30 -1.59 -10.69 13.15
CA GLN A 30 -2.80 -9.86 13.17
C GLN A 30 -2.59 -8.59 14.00
N GLU A 31 -2.09 -8.73 15.23
CA GLU A 31 -1.87 -7.61 16.15
C GLU A 31 -0.90 -6.58 15.56
N LEU A 32 0.18 -7.06 14.94
CA LEU A 32 1.15 -6.19 14.26
C LEU A 32 0.51 -5.40 13.12
N ASN A 33 -0.25 -6.08 12.26
CA ASN A 33 -0.90 -5.45 11.11
C ASN A 33 -1.98 -4.44 11.53
N GLU A 34 -2.74 -4.74 12.59
CA GLU A 34 -3.72 -3.80 13.15
C GLU A 34 -3.03 -2.58 13.79
N ALA A 35 -1.95 -2.78 14.54
CA ALA A 35 -1.19 -1.68 15.16
C ALA A 35 -0.59 -0.72 14.12
N ILE A 36 -0.13 -1.23 12.98
CA ILE A 36 0.36 -0.40 11.87
C ILE A 36 -0.79 0.42 11.28
N CYS A 37 -1.96 -0.18 11.04
CA CYS A 37 -3.13 0.56 10.54
C CYS A 37 -3.55 1.69 11.50
N ASP A 38 -3.53 1.45 12.81
CA ASP A 38 -3.82 2.46 13.84
C ASP A 38 -2.77 3.58 13.83
N SER A 39 -1.51 3.25 13.54
CA SER A 39 -0.43 4.22 13.41
C SER A 39 -0.63 5.11 12.18
N LEU A 40 -0.91 4.50 11.03
CA LEU A 40 -1.20 5.22 9.79
C LEU A 40 -2.41 6.14 9.94
N LEU A 41 -3.46 5.69 10.62
CA LEU A 41 -4.65 6.51 10.88
C LEU A 41 -4.32 7.74 11.75
N ARG A 42 -3.48 7.57 12.77
CA ARG A 42 -3.04 8.69 13.62
C ARG A 42 -2.15 9.66 12.86
N GLU A 43 -1.26 9.15 12.01
CA GLU A 43 -0.34 9.96 11.21
C GLU A 43 -1.08 10.76 10.14
N ALA A 44 -2.03 10.13 9.42
CA ALA A 44 -2.89 10.82 8.44
C ALA A 44 -3.73 11.94 9.09
N GLY A 45 -4.06 11.82 10.38
CA GLY A 45 -4.72 12.88 11.17
C GLY A 45 -6.01 13.38 10.55
N SER A 46 -6.02 14.62 10.05
CA SER A 46 -7.16 15.24 9.38
C SER A 46 -7.21 14.99 7.87
N ASN A 47 -6.17 14.41 7.29
CA ASN A 47 -6.08 14.15 5.85
C ASN A 47 -6.85 12.88 5.46
N LEU A 48 -8.13 12.83 5.82
CA LEU A 48 -9.01 11.69 5.54
C LEU A 48 -10.12 12.12 4.59
N PHE A 49 -10.15 11.50 3.43
CA PHE A 49 -11.04 11.83 2.32
C PHE A 49 -12.08 10.75 2.10
N SER A 50 -13.33 11.10 1.85
CA SER A 50 -14.43 10.13 1.82
C SER A 50 -15.44 10.29 0.69
N THR A 51 -15.30 11.33 -0.11
CA THR A 51 -16.27 11.63 -1.17
C THR A 51 -15.58 11.96 -2.49
N PRO A 52 -16.23 11.72 -3.64
CA PRO A 52 -15.70 12.16 -4.92
C PRO A 52 -15.37 13.66 -5.00
N SER A 53 -16.05 14.50 -4.19
CA SER A 53 -15.76 15.93 -4.11
C SER A 53 -14.42 16.25 -3.42
N ASP A 54 -13.80 15.28 -2.78
CA ASP A 54 -12.49 15.46 -2.13
C ASP A 54 -11.33 15.26 -3.11
N THR A 55 -11.56 14.85 -4.36
CA THR A 55 -10.52 14.66 -5.39
C THR A 55 -9.62 15.90 -5.51
N ALA A 56 -10.21 17.09 -5.59
CA ALA A 56 -9.44 18.33 -5.68
C ALA A 56 -8.55 18.60 -4.45
N LYS A 57 -8.92 18.08 -3.27
CA LYS A 57 -8.09 18.18 -2.07
C LYS A 57 -6.93 17.20 -2.12
N VAL A 58 -7.20 15.98 -2.62
CA VAL A 58 -6.15 14.98 -2.83
C VAL A 58 -5.17 15.43 -3.91
N ASP A 59 -5.66 16.09 -4.97
CA ASP A 59 -4.80 16.61 -6.03
C ASP A 59 -3.70 17.55 -5.52
N VAL A 60 -4.02 18.37 -4.54
CA VAL A 60 -3.09 19.34 -3.96
C VAL A 60 -2.32 18.81 -2.74
N MET A 61 -2.51 17.56 -2.35
CA MET A 61 -1.71 16.95 -1.29
C MET A 61 -0.23 16.97 -1.67
N PRO A 62 0.65 17.40 -0.76
CA PRO A 62 2.09 17.38 -1.00
C PRO A 62 2.62 15.96 -1.27
N ILE A 63 3.68 15.87 -2.06
CA ILE A 63 4.45 14.64 -2.23
C ILE A 63 5.06 14.25 -0.89
N GLY A 64 4.97 12.96 -0.53
CA GLY A 64 5.50 12.41 0.72
C GLY A 64 4.62 12.64 1.94
N GLU A 65 3.43 13.24 1.80
CA GLU A 65 2.49 13.41 2.91
C GLU A 65 1.46 12.29 2.92
N LEU A 66 1.27 11.68 4.11
CA LEU A 66 0.34 10.57 4.29
C LEU A 66 -1.10 11.08 4.38
N PHE A 67 -2.01 10.41 3.68
CA PHE A 67 -3.45 10.65 3.75
C PHE A 67 -4.24 9.35 3.62
N GLY A 68 -5.52 9.38 4.00
CA GLY A 68 -6.42 8.24 3.88
C GLY A 68 -7.57 8.49 2.93
N ILE A 69 -7.89 7.51 2.09
CA ILE A 69 -9.08 7.50 1.23
C ILE A 69 -10.03 6.44 1.74
N GLN A 70 -11.27 6.82 2.03
CA GLN A 70 -12.27 5.90 2.54
C GLN A 70 -12.59 4.83 1.49
N THR A 71 -12.46 3.57 1.89
CA THR A 71 -12.89 2.42 1.09
C THR A 71 -14.39 2.18 1.27
N ARG A 72 -14.95 1.24 0.51
CA ARG A 72 -16.37 0.93 0.60
C ARG A 72 -16.74 0.56 2.05
N VAL A 73 -17.82 1.18 2.55
CA VAL A 73 -18.32 0.89 3.89
C VAL A 73 -18.91 -0.52 3.93
N SER A 74 -18.35 -1.37 4.77
CA SER A 74 -18.95 -2.67 5.03
C SER A 74 -20.27 -2.51 5.80
N SER A 75 -21.04 -3.59 5.91
CA SER A 75 -22.31 -3.62 6.67
C SER A 75 -22.18 -3.21 8.13
N THR A 76 -20.97 -3.09 8.67
CA THR A 76 -20.68 -2.74 10.07
C THR A 76 -20.66 -1.25 10.35
N LYS A 77 -20.79 -0.37 9.34
CA LYS A 77 -20.67 1.10 9.44
C LYS A 77 -19.31 1.61 9.91
N GLU A 78 -18.30 0.75 10.02
CA GLU A 78 -16.95 1.19 10.31
C GLU A 78 -16.33 1.88 9.09
N ARG A 79 -15.77 3.06 9.32
CA ARG A 79 -15.00 3.75 8.29
C ARG A 79 -13.67 3.05 8.15
N ARG A 80 -13.35 2.64 6.95
CA ARG A 80 -12.08 2.04 6.59
C ARG A 80 -11.41 2.88 5.54
N TYR A 81 -10.09 2.90 5.58
CA TYR A 81 -9.28 3.71 4.68
C TYR A 81 -8.20 2.84 4.05
N VAL A 82 -7.88 3.12 2.80
CA VAL A 82 -6.55 2.86 2.26
C VAL A 82 -5.73 4.11 2.55
N PHE A 83 -4.52 3.92 3.07
CA PHE A 83 -3.61 5.03 3.30
C PHE A 83 -2.69 5.17 2.11
N CYS A 84 -2.41 6.40 1.74
CA CYS A 84 -1.73 6.72 0.49
C CYS A 84 -0.67 7.79 0.72
N GLU A 85 0.40 7.70 -0.06
CA GLU A 85 1.44 8.70 -0.14
C GLU A 85 1.78 8.93 -1.61
N LYS A 86 1.72 10.18 -2.09
CA LYS A 86 2.14 10.49 -3.45
C LYS A 86 3.65 10.52 -3.54
N LEU A 87 4.19 9.87 -4.56
CA LEU A 87 5.61 9.93 -4.89
C LEU A 87 5.87 10.84 -6.09
N THR A 88 4.88 10.95 -6.99
CA THR A 88 4.89 11.90 -8.11
C THR A 88 3.53 12.53 -8.27
N SER A 89 3.47 13.66 -8.96
CA SER A 89 2.21 14.35 -9.30
C SER A 89 2.22 14.73 -10.78
N THR A 90 1.07 14.58 -11.43
CA THR A 90 0.86 14.92 -12.84
C THR A 90 -0.45 15.68 -13.01
N ASP A 91 -0.72 16.16 -14.22
CA ASP A 91 -1.99 16.76 -14.64
C ASP A 91 -2.86 15.80 -15.48
N GLY A 92 -2.55 14.51 -15.46
CA GLY A 92 -3.31 13.46 -16.13
C GLY A 92 -4.77 13.36 -15.65
N ARG A 93 -5.56 12.58 -16.37
CA ARG A 93 -6.97 12.32 -16.00
C ARG A 93 -7.07 11.37 -14.82
N HIS A 94 -8.19 11.45 -14.08
CA HIS A 94 -8.55 10.42 -13.10
C HIS A 94 -9.34 9.30 -13.77
N PRO A 95 -9.07 8.03 -13.43
CA PRO A 95 -9.90 6.91 -13.87
C PRO A 95 -11.29 6.97 -13.24
N LEU A 96 -12.27 6.57 -14.02
CA LEU A 96 -13.61 6.30 -13.51
C LEU A 96 -13.70 4.86 -12.97
N TYR A 97 -14.67 4.60 -12.11
CA TYR A 97 -14.95 3.26 -11.57
C TYR A 97 -15.13 2.18 -12.65
N THR A 98 -15.62 2.57 -13.83
CA THR A 98 -15.90 1.67 -14.97
C THR A 98 -14.74 1.51 -15.94
N ASP A 99 -13.67 2.29 -15.78
CA ASP A 99 -12.55 2.29 -16.70
C ASP A 99 -11.64 1.06 -16.49
N LYS A 100 -10.80 0.85 -17.47
CA LYS A 100 -9.61 -0.01 -17.36
C LYS A 100 -8.39 0.88 -17.25
N VAL A 101 -7.42 0.43 -16.50
CA VAL A 101 -6.13 1.10 -16.32
C VAL A 101 -4.99 0.14 -16.59
N SER A 102 -3.89 0.68 -17.07
CA SER A 102 -2.62 -0.02 -17.20
C SER A 102 -1.68 0.48 -16.10
N ALA A 103 -1.16 -0.40 -15.28
CA ALA A 103 -0.34 -0.03 -14.14
C ALA A 103 0.87 -0.95 -13.95
N TYR A 104 1.98 -0.35 -13.51
CA TYR A 104 3.07 -1.08 -12.89
C TYR A 104 2.83 -1.14 -11.40
N TYR A 105 3.22 -2.24 -10.76
CA TYR A 105 3.09 -2.37 -9.32
C TYR A 105 4.09 -3.35 -8.72
N CYS A 106 4.40 -3.12 -7.45
CA CYS A 106 5.09 -4.07 -6.59
C CYS A 106 4.35 -4.13 -5.26
N GLY A 107 3.90 -5.32 -4.90
CA GLY A 107 3.18 -5.60 -3.66
C GLY A 107 4.06 -6.34 -2.66
N SER A 108 4.13 -5.84 -1.42
CA SER A 108 4.91 -6.44 -0.32
C SER A 108 4.13 -6.48 0.98
N TYR A 109 4.64 -7.29 1.92
CA TYR A 109 4.19 -7.31 3.30
C TYR A 109 4.92 -6.26 4.14
N LEU A 110 4.48 -6.09 5.40
CA LEU A 110 5.18 -5.26 6.39
C LEU A 110 6.62 -5.71 6.65
N THR A 111 6.95 -6.96 6.36
CA THR A 111 8.31 -7.52 6.43
C THR A 111 9.23 -7.03 5.31
N GLY A 112 8.67 -6.44 4.27
CA GLY A 112 9.38 -6.08 3.04
C GLY A 112 9.41 -7.20 1.98
N ASP A 113 8.95 -8.39 2.31
CA ASP A 113 8.89 -9.51 1.36
C ASP A 113 7.88 -9.21 0.27
N VAL A 114 8.31 -9.27 -0.99
CA VAL A 114 7.47 -9.07 -2.17
C VAL A 114 6.66 -10.32 -2.43
N PHE A 115 5.34 -10.19 -2.59
CA PHE A 115 4.46 -11.29 -2.91
C PHE A 115 3.96 -11.27 -4.38
N ASP A 116 3.97 -10.09 -5.00
CA ASP A 116 3.53 -9.93 -6.39
C ASP A 116 4.11 -8.65 -7.00
N SER A 117 4.54 -8.69 -8.25
CA SER A 117 5.15 -7.55 -8.92
C SER A 117 5.15 -7.74 -10.44
N ASN A 118 5.02 -6.66 -11.20
CA ASN A 118 5.22 -6.65 -12.65
C ASN A 118 6.33 -5.69 -13.10
N PHE A 119 7.08 -5.11 -12.17
CA PHE A 119 8.29 -4.35 -12.46
C PHE A 119 9.34 -4.52 -11.35
N SER A 120 10.59 -4.21 -11.65
CA SER A 120 11.73 -4.46 -10.77
C SER A 120 12.10 -3.29 -9.85
N GLY A 121 11.45 -2.14 -10.00
CA GLY A 121 11.62 -0.99 -9.12
C GLY A 121 10.74 -1.11 -7.87
N TYR A 122 11.29 -0.75 -6.70
CA TYR A 122 10.54 -0.70 -5.46
C TYR A 122 11.09 0.44 -4.58
N VAL A 123 10.20 1.35 -4.16
CA VAL A 123 10.62 2.58 -3.47
C VAL A 123 11.30 2.34 -2.14
N ALA A 124 10.81 1.39 -1.36
CA ALA A 124 11.27 1.22 0.02
C ALA A 124 12.69 0.63 0.10
N THR A 125 13.12 -0.09 -0.93
CA THR A 125 14.39 -0.86 -0.89
C THR A 125 15.28 -0.63 -2.10
N ASP A 126 14.74 -0.07 -3.19
CA ASP A 126 15.46 -0.01 -4.46
C ASP A 126 15.42 1.38 -5.07
N THR A 127 16.52 2.10 -4.88
CA THR A 127 16.73 3.43 -5.46
C THR A 127 17.81 3.35 -6.54
N ASP A 128 17.79 4.30 -7.48
CA ASP A 128 18.87 4.50 -8.41
C ASP A 128 20.13 5.07 -7.70
N PHE A 129 21.20 5.26 -8.47
CA PHE A 129 22.46 5.77 -7.93
C PHE A 129 22.33 7.18 -7.29
N ASP A 130 21.35 7.96 -7.71
CA ASP A 130 21.06 9.31 -7.20
C ASP A 130 20.06 9.30 -6.03
N GLY A 131 19.63 8.12 -5.58
CA GLY A 131 18.68 7.96 -4.46
C GLY A 131 17.22 8.17 -4.84
N ASN A 132 16.90 8.22 -6.13
CA ASN A 132 15.53 8.29 -6.60
C ASN A 132 14.92 6.90 -6.69
N ALA A 133 13.60 6.82 -6.53
CA ALA A 133 12.88 5.57 -6.72
C ALA A 133 13.04 5.05 -8.16
N LYS A 134 13.46 3.79 -8.30
CA LYS A 134 13.60 3.16 -9.61
C LYS A 134 12.31 3.25 -10.42
N LEU A 135 12.47 3.49 -11.71
CA LEU A 135 11.39 3.43 -12.69
C LEU A 135 11.36 2.04 -13.33
N PRO A 136 10.21 1.64 -13.93
CA PRO A 136 10.14 0.42 -14.73
C PRO A 136 11.20 0.42 -15.82
N GLU A 137 11.80 -0.74 -16.04
CA GLU A 137 12.81 -0.92 -17.07
C GLU A 137 12.14 -1.22 -18.43
N VAL A 138 12.91 -1.16 -19.51
CA VAL A 138 12.41 -1.30 -20.89
C VAL A 138 11.72 -2.65 -21.15
N TYR A 139 12.02 -3.65 -20.37
CA TYR A 139 11.41 -5.01 -20.46
C TYR A 139 10.29 -5.25 -19.45
N ASP A 140 10.07 -4.34 -18.52
CA ASP A 140 8.91 -4.40 -17.65
C ASP A 140 7.65 -4.11 -18.45
N THR A 141 6.56 -4.78 -18.11
CA THR A 141 5.28 -4.62 -18.83
C THR A 141 4.16 -4.33 -17.86
N PRO A 142 3.44 -3.20 -18.03
CA PRO A 142 2.33 -2.89 -17.15
C PRO A 142 1.18 -3.90 -17.35
N THR A 143 0.41 -4.12 -16.31
CA THR A 143 -0.76 -5.00 -16.35
C THR A 143 -2.03 -4.18 -16.46
N THR A 144 -2.96 -4.62 -17.30
CA THR A 144 -4.27 -3.97 -17.44
C THR A 144 -5.27 -4.54 -16.45
N PHE A 145 -5.90 -3.65 -15.67
CA PHE A 145 -6.92 -3.96 -14.70
C PHE A 145 -8.22 -3.22 -14.99
N SER A 146 -9.37 -3.83 -14.69
CA SER A 146 -10.61 -3.06 -14.53
C SER A 146 -10.59 -2.40 -13.15
N VAL A 147 -10.85 -1.10 -13.05
CA VAL A 147 -10.83 -0.36 -11.77
C VAL A 147 -11.75 -1.01 -10.74
N ASN A 148 -12.91 -1.51 -11.16
CA ASN A 148 -13.86 -2.20 -10.28
C ASN A 148 -13.58 -3.70 -10.08
N GLY A 149 -12.49 -4.23 -10.62
CA GLY A 149 -12.13 -5.65 -10.59
C GLY A 149 -10.97 -6.00 -9.66
N VAL A 150 -10.42 -5.03 -8.94
CA VAL A 150 -9.30 -5.19 -8.01
C VAL A 150 -9.76 -5.15 -6.55
N ILE A 151 -8.86 -5.25 -5.59
CA ILE A 151 -9.19 -5.16 -4.15
C ILE A 151 -9.69 -3.76 -3.78
N GLU A 152 -10.53 -3.67 -2.75
CA GLU A 152 -11.25 -2.44 -2.36
C GLU A 152 -10.32 -1.24 -2.12
N GLY A 153 -9.12 -1.47 -1.56
CA GLY A 153 -8.11 -0.42 -1.38
C GLY A 153 -7.63 0.18 -2.70
N TRP A 154 -7.41 -0.66 -3.71
CA TRP A 154 -7.05 -0.21 -5.05
C TRP A 154 -8.20 0.50 -5.74
N ILE A 155 -9.43 -0.03 -5.64
CA ILE A 155 -10.63 0.62 -6.21
C ILE A 155 -10.75 2.05 -5.68
N ALA A 156 -10.53 2.24 -4.39
CA ALA A 156 -10.60 3.57 -3.78
C ALA A 156 -9.46 4.47 -4.29
N ALA A 157 -8.21 4.02 -4.22
CA ALA A 157 -7.04 4.82 -4.57
C ALA A 157 -7.01 5.21 -6.06
N LEU A 158 -7.25 4.26 -6.97
CA LEU A 158 -7.17 4.49 -8.42
C LEU A 158 -8.09 5.61 -8.90
N GLN A 159 -9.26 5.79 -8.30
CA GLN A 159 -10.19 6.87 -8.67
C GLN A 159 -9.70 8.27 -8.26
N TYR A 160 -8.68 8.35 -7.42
CA TYR A 160 -8.05 9.59 -7.00
C TYR A 160 -6.65 9.79 -7.61
N MET A 161 -6.01 8.73 -8.10
CA MET A 161 -4.77 8.83 -8.86
C MET A 161 -5.01 9.46 -10.22
N ARG A 162 -3.98 10.13 -10.75
CA ARG A 162 -3.95 10.61 -12.13
C ARG A 162 -3.04 9.75 -12.99
N GLU A 163 -3.31 9.69 -14.28
CA GLU A 163 -2.40 9.08 -15.25
C GLU A 163 -0.98 9.65 -15.07
N GLY A 164 0.01 8.76 -15.01
CA GLY A 164 1.41 9.07 -14.80
C GLY A 164 1.83 9.22 -13.34
N GLU A 165 0.90 9.23 -12.38
CA GLU A 165 1.26 9.30 -10.96
C GLU A 165 1.78 7.97 -10.42
N ARG A 166 2.67 8.08 -9.43
CA ARG A 166 3.18 6.98 -8.63
C ARG A 166 2.84 7.22 -7.18
N TRP A 167 2.22 6.23 -6.55
CA TRP A 167 1.79 6.31 -5.16
C TRP A 167 2.22 5.07 -4.37
N MET A 168 2.54 5.25 -3.09
CA MET A 168 2.51 4.16 -2.12
C MET A 168 1.11 3.99 -1.58
N LEU A 169 0.63 2.76 -1.52
CA LEU A 169 -0.66 2.39 -0.95
C LEU A 169 -0.43 1.42 0.20
N TYR A 170 -0.98 1.74 1.37
CA TYR A 170 -1.02 0.85 2.53
C TYR A 170 -2.46 0.38 2.68
N VAL A 171 -2.70 -0.87 2.33
CA VAL A 171 -4.03 -1.46 2.23
C VAL A 171 -4.28 -2.38 3.42
N PRO A 172 -5.09 -1.96 4.43
CA PRO A 172 -5.46 -2.83 5.53
C PRO A 172 -6.14 -4.11 5.01
N TYR A 173 -5.98 -5.22 5.73
CA TYR A 173 -6.49 -6.52 5.29
C TYR A 173 -7.98 -6.50 4.93
N GLN A 174 -8.79 -5.68 5.62
CA GLN A 174 -10.23 -5.57 5.37
C GLN A 174 -10.55 -5.00 3.98
N SER A 175 -9.64 -4.20 3.42
CA SER A 175 -9.75 -3.61 2.07
C SER A 175 -8.84 -4.32 1.06
N GLY A 176 -8.14 -5.37 1.52
CA GLY A 176 -7.30 -6.27 0.74
C GLY A 176 -7.95 -7.66 0.61
N TYR A 177 -7.24 -8.70 1.08
CA TYR A 177 -7.68 -10.10 0.96
C TYR A 177 -8.40 -10.63 2.20
N GLY A 178 -8.59 -9.81 3.24
CA GLY A 178 -9.36 -10.16 4.43
C GLY A 178 -8.62 -11.02 5.44
N ALA A 179 -9.37 -11.47 6.46
CA ALA A 179 -8.87 -12.32 7.53
C ALA A 179 -8.67 -13.79 7.08
N LYS A 180 -9.38 -14.19 6.03
CA LYS A 180 -9.33 -15.54 5.45
C LYS A 180 -9.29 -15.42 3.94
N PRO A 181 -8.11 -15.34 3.33
CA PRO A 181 -7.96 -15.25 1.89
C PRO A 181 -8.61 -16.42 1.17
N ALA A 182 -9.06 -16.17 -0.05
CA ALA A 182 -9.65 -17.22 -0.88
C ALA A 182 -8.60 -18.30 -1.22
N THR A 183 -9.07 -19.51 -1.51
CA THR A 183 -8.20 -20.60 -1.95
C THR A 183 -7.40 -20.19 -3.20
N GLY A 184 -6.10 -20.43 -3.16
CA GLY A 184 -5.17 -20.05 -4.23
C GLY A 184 -4.52 -18.67 -4.03
N ILE A 185 -4.94 -17.90 -3.03
CA ILE A 185 -4.25 -16.69 -2.59
C ILE A 185 -3.21 -17.07 -1.54
N THR A 186 -1.95 -16.78 -1.81
CA THR A 186 -0.83 -17.12 -0.91
C THR A 186 -0.61 -16.08 0.20
N VAL A 187 -1.32 -14.95 0.13
CA VAL A 187 -1.24 -13.88 1.13
C VAL A 187 -1.80 -14.39 2.46
N PRO A 188 -1.08 -14.29 3.57
CA PRO A 188 -1.60 -14.64 4.89
C PRO A 188 -2.82 -13.80 5.27
N GLY A 189 -3.76 -14.36 6.03
CA GLY A 189 -4.88 -13.60 6.58
C GLY A 189 -4.39 -12.45 7.45
N TYR A 190 -5.19 -11.39 7.56
CA TYR A 190 -4.88 -10.18 8.34
C TYR A 190 -3.67 -9.37 7.83
N SER A 191 -3.18 -9.62 6.62
CA SER A 191 -2.05 -8.87 6.06
C SER A 191 -2.45 -7.47 5.62
N THR A 192 -1.79 -6.46 6.17
CA THR A 192 -1.71 -5.14 5.56
C THR A 192 -0.75 -5.22 4.39
N LEU A 193 -1.19 -4.80 3.23
CA LEU A 193 -0.43 -4.89 1.99
C LEU A 193 0.13 -3.52 1.64
N ILE A 194 1.39 -3.49 1.25
CA ILE A 194 2.05 -2.28 0.78
C ILE A 194 2.25 -2.41 -0.72
N PHE A 195 1.73 -1.46 -1.48
CA PHE A 195 1.91 -1.43 -2.92
C PHE A 195 2.59 -0.13 -3.34
N ASP A 196 3.61 -0.25 -4.15
CA ASP A 196 4.12 0.80 -5.00
C ASP A 196 3.40 0.70 -6.34
N VAL A 197 2.66 1.71 -6.73
CA VAL A 197 1.80 1.70 -7.92
C VAL A 197 2.11 2.88 -8.81
N ILE A 198 2.38 2.61 -10.08
CA ILE A 198 2.49 3.60 -11.14
C ILE A 198 1.28 3.44 -12.06
N LEU A 199 0.37 4.40 -12.05
CA LEU A 199 -0.76 4.44 -12.98
C LEU A 199 -0.28 4.94 -14.34
N SER A 200 -0.01 4.02 -15.26
CA SER A 200 0.61 4.35 -16.55
C SER A 200 -0.36 5.05 -17.48
N GLU A 201 -1.56 4.50 -17.65
CA GLU A 201 -2.56 5.06 -18.56
C GLU A 201 -3.98 4.56 -18.23
N ILE A 202 -4.99 5.31 -18.68
CA ILE A 202 -6.39 4.88 -18.73
C ILE A 202 -6.64 4.28 -20.12
N VAL A 203 -6.98 2.97 -20.16
CA VAL A 203 -7.18 2.22 -21.41
C VAL A 203 -8.60 2.48 -21.92
N GLU A 204 -8.70 2.98 -23.15
CA GLU A 204 -9.99 3.25 -23.85
C GLU A 204 -10.62 1.97 -24.44
#